data_250d7f58ce41014dd64d3355dd79da5c
#
_entry.id   250d7f58ce41014dd64d3355dd79da5c
#
_cell.length_a   1.000
_cell.length_b   1.000
_cell.length_c   1.000
_cell.angle_alpha   90.00
_cell.angle_beta   90.00
_cell.angle_gamma   90.00
#
_symmetry.space_group_name_H-M   'P 1'
#
loop_
_entity.id
_entity.type
_entity.pdbx_description
1 polymer ?
#
loop_
_entity_poly.entity_id
_entity_poly.type
_entity_poly.pdbx_seq_one_letter_code
_entity_poly.pdbx_strand_id
1 'polypeptide(L)'
;AEYLGTCPEETVVFEDVIHAIRTAKQAGFQVVGIYDETSKDDQEEVRREADWYCREWAELMKKKTALTIAGRDSSGGAGIQADIKTMQANGVYAMSAITALTAQNTTGVTGIMEVSPEFLEQQLDAVITDIRPDAVKIGMVSSEELIKMISKKLKEYHLENIVVDPVMVATSGSRLISETAIDTLKTQLLPMATVITPNIPEAEVLAEMEIRSEDDMVEAAKKIHEMYHCAVLCKGGHSLNDANDLLYQDGETTWFHGKRINNPNTHGTGCTLSSAIASNLAKGYSLEESIHRAKEYISGALEAMLDLGKGSGPMDHGFEMRGKFSI
;
A
#
# COMPACT_ATOMS: atom_id res chain seq x y z
N ALA A 1 -25.50 -6.00 -21.05
CA ALA A 1 -25.70 -6.50 -19.68
C ALA A 1 -26.93 -7.42 -19.61
N GLU A 2 -28.12 -6.96 -19.90
CA GLU A 2 -29.35 -7.77 -19.79
C GLU A 2 -29.28 -9.11 -20.56
N TYR A 3 -28.77 -9.12 -21.77
CA TYR A 3 -28.56 -10.34 -22.57
C TYR A 3 -27.54 -11.30 -21.96
N LEU A 4 -26.54 -10.76 -21.22
CA LEU A 4 -25.51 -11.53 -20.59
C LEU A 4 -25.88 -11.96 -19.15
N GLY A 5 -27.03 -11.51 -18.64
CA GLY A 5 -27.49 -11.78 -17.29
C GLY A 5 -26.67 -11.07 -16.21
N THR A 6 -26.01 -9.96 -16.56
CA THR A 6 -25.20 -9.11 -15.68
C THR A 6 -25.86 -7.75 -15.49
N CYS A 7 -25.47 -7.00 -14.47
CA CYS A 7 -25.83 -5.58 -14.34
C CYS A 7 -24.77 -4.67 -15.01
N PRO A 8 -25.08 -3.39 -15.29
CA PRO A 8 -24.12 -2.48 -15.89
C PRO A 8 -22.83 -2.34 -15.08
N GLU A 9 -22.93 -2.28 -13.76
CA GLU A 9 -21.81 -2.10 -12.83
C GLU A 9 -20.83 -3.29 -12.83
N GLU A 10 -21.32 -4.48 -13.23
CA GLU A 10 -20.54 -5.72 -13.35
C GLU A 10 -20.04 -5.98 -14.79
N THR A 11 -20.33 -5.06 -15.71
CA THR A 11 -20.02 -5.23 -17.14
C THR A 11 -19.01 -4.18 -17.58
N VAL A 12 -17.91 -4.62 -18.19
CA VAL A 12 -16.90 -3.73 -18.77
C VAL A 12 -17.12 -3.59 -20.27
N VAL A 13 -17.22 -2.35 -20.74
CA VAL A 13 -17.32 -2.00 -22.16
C VAL A 13 -15.94 -1.58 -22.66
N PHE A 14 -15.51 -2.13 -23.78
CA PHE A 14 -14.29 -1.76 -24.48
C PHE A 14 -14.66 -0.94 -25.72
N GLU A 15 -14.15 0.30 -25.79
CA GLU A 15 -14.61 1.24 -26.82
C GLU A 15 -13.51 2.26 -27.17
N ASP A 16 -13.42 2.64 -28.44
CA ASP A 16 -12.45 3.60 -28.96
C ASP A 16 -13.08 4.95 -29.35
N VAL A 17 -14.43 5.00 -29.41
CA VAL A 17 -15.19 6.20 -29.86
C VAL A 17 -15.75 6.95 -28.66
N ILE A 18 -15.38 8.23 -28.52
CA ILE A 18 -15.76 9.07 -27.37
C ILE A 18 -17.27 9.13 -27.11
N HIS A 19 -18.09 9.17 -28.13
CA HIS A 19 -19.56 9.22 -27.96
C HIS A 19 -20.13 7.92 -27.38
N ALA A 20 -19.59 6.77 -27.76
CA ALA A 20 -19.99 5.48 -27.22
C ALA A 20 -19.49 5.31 -25.77
N ILE A 21 -18.30 5.78 -25.45
CA ILE A 21 -17.77 5.84 -24.07
C ILE A 21 -18.71 6.64 -23.17
N ARG A 22 -19.08 7.86 -23.57
CA ARG A 22 -20.02 8.70 -22.81
C ARG A 22 -21.38 8.02 -22.61
N THR A 23 -21.89 7.36 -23.64
CA THR A 23 -23.15 6.63 -23.55
C THR A 23 -23.08 5.46 -22.59
N ALA A 24 -22.01 4.68 -22.64
CA ALA A 24 -21.78 3.56 -21.74
C ALA A 24 -21.63 4.03 -20.28
N LYS A 25 -20.87 5.09 -20.04
CA LYS A 25 -20.72 5.70 -18.71
C LYS A 25 -22.04 6.19 -18.14
N GLN A 26 -22.87 6.88 -18.96
CA GLN A 26 -24.20 7.34 -18.55
C GLN A 26 -25.14 6.19 -18.21
N ALA A 27 -24.94 5.03 -18.81
CA ALA A 27 -25.70 3.82 -18.53
C ALA A 27 -25.15 3.00 -17.33
N GLY A 28 -24.10 3.49 -16.66
CA GLY A 28 -23.53 2.87 -15.45
C GLY A 28 -22.50 1.77 -15.73
N PHE A 29 -22.03 1.61 -16.97
CA PHE A 29 -20.98 0.65 -17.29
C PHE A 29 -19.61 1.16 -16.89
N GLN A 30 -18.73 0.23 -16.56
CA GLN A 30 -17.29 0.47 -16.53
C GLN A 30 -16.74 0.46 -17.94
N VAL A 31 -15.89 1.42 -18.31
CA VAL A 31 -15.42 1.59 -19.69
C VAL A 31 -13.91 1.59 -19.78
N VAL A 32 -13.38 0.75 -20.66
CA VAL A 32 -11.97 0.77 -21.10
C VAL A 32 -11.91 1.48 -22.44
N GLY A 33 -11.29 2.65 -22.48
CA GLY A 33 -10.93 3.34 -23.71
C GLY A 33 -9.77 2.64 -24.41
N ILE A 34 -9.93 2.34 -25.69
CA ILE A 34 -8.90 1.68 -26.49
C ILE A 34 -8.38 2.66 -27.54
N TYR A 35 -7.07 2.67 -27.76
CA TYR A 35 -6.49 3.41 -28.87
C TYR A 35 -6.89 2.77 -30.19
N ASP A 36 -7.40 3.59 -31.10
CA ASP A 36 -7.54 3.26 -32.51
C ASP A 36 -7.05 4.43 -33.38
N GLU A 37 -6.36 4.12 -34.47
CA GLU A 37 -5.81 5.13 -35.37
C GLU A 37 -6.90 5.94 -36.06
N THR A 38 -8.10 5.35 -36.22
CA THR A 38 -9.24 6.03 -36.84
C THR A 38 -9.87 7.10 -35.95
N SER A 39 -9.71 6.99 -34.62
CA SER A 39 -10.19 7.93 -33.62
C SER A 39 -9.06 8.71 -32.93
N LYS A 40 -7.88 8.82 -33.55
CA LYS A 40 -6.67 9.41 -32.96
C LYS A 40 -6.85 10.85 -32.46
N ASP A 41 -7.69 11.63 -33.10
CA ASP A 41 -7.93 13.03 -32.75
C ASP A 41 -8.74 13.17 -31.43
N ASP A 42 -9.49 12.15 -31.03
CA ASP A 42 -10.30 12.11 -29.83
C ASP A 42 -9.60 11.41 -28.64
N GLN A 43 -8.38 10.90 -28.81
CA GLN A 43 -7.73 10.03 -27.84
C GLN A 43 -7.45 10.70 -26.47
N GLU A 44 -7.24 12.00 -26.44
CA GLU A 44 -7.11 12.73 -25.15
C GLU A 44 -8.44 12.75 -24.38
N GLU A 45 -9.57 12.90 -25.09
CA GLU A 45 -10.90 12.85 -24.48
C GLU A 45 -11.25 11.42 -24.04
N VAL A 46 -10.94 10.42 -24.86
CA VAL A 46 -11.11 9.00 -24.53
C VAL A 46 -10.36 8.67 -23.23
N ARG A 47 -9.09 9.08 -23.11
CA ARG A 47 -8.27 8.85 -21.92
C ARG A 47 -8.84 9.53 -20.68
N ARG A 48 -9.42 10.72 -20.82
CA ARG A 48 -9.99 11.47 -19.69
C ARG A 48 -11.32 10.90 -19.21
N GLU A 49 -12.16 10.39 -20.11
CA GLU A 49 -13.53 10.01 -19.79
C GLU A 49 -13.73 8.51 -19.52
N ALA A 50 -12.84 7.64 -20.02
CA ALA A 50 -12.85 6.22 -19.69
C ALA A 50 -12.34 5.95 -18.28
N ASP A 51 -12.78 4.85 -17.67
CA ASP A 51 -12.26 4.42 -16.35
C ASP A 51 -10.83 3.89 -16.45
N TRP A 52 -10.52 3.25 -17.58
CA TRP A 52 -9.18 2.81 -17.95
C TRP A 52 -8.92 3.13 -19.42
N TYR A 53 -7.64 3.24 -19.77
CA TYR A 53 -7.21 3.47 -21.15
C TYR A 53 -6.04 2.57 -21.49
N CYS A 54 -6.06 1.95 -22.66
CA CYS A 54 -4.94 1.17 -23.17
C CYS A 54 -4.68 1.47 -24.67
N ARG A 55 -3.41 1.41 -25.06
CA ARG A 55 -3.02 1.50 -26.47
C ARG A 55 -2.98 0.15 -27.16
N GLU A 56 -2.66 -0.88 -26.42
CA GLU A 56 -2.56 -2.25 -26.93
C GLU A 56 -3.24 -3.21 -25.96
N TRP A 57 -3.95 -4.20 -26.49
CA TRP A 57 -4.62 -5.24 -25.70
C TRP A 57 -3.67 -5.96 -24.73
N ALA A 58 -2.39 -6.07 -25.12
CA ALA A 58 -1.36 -6.67 -24.25
C ALA A 58 -1.17 -5.88 -22.94
N GLU A 59 -1.43 -4.58 -22.91
CA GLU A 59 -1.32 -3.76 -21.68
C GLU A 59 -2.38 -4.17 -20.65
N LEU A 60 -3.61 -4.51 -21.10
CA LEU A 60 -4.68 -4.98 -20.21
C LEU A 60 -4.40 -6.35 -19.61
N MET A 61 -3.61 -7.17 -20.32
CA MET A 61 -3.22 -8.51 -19.88
C MET A 61 -1.95 -8.50 -19.04
N LYS A 62 -1.20 -7.38 -19.03
CA LYS A 62 0.04 -7.27 -18.26
C LYS A 62 -0.29 -7.22 -16.77
N LYS A 63 0.15 -8.23 -16.05
CA LYS A 63 -0.01 -8.27 -14.60
C LYS A 63 0.75 -7.11 -13.97
N LYS A 64 0.07 -6.33 -13.15
CA LYS A 64 0.69 -5.23 -12.39
C LYS A 64 1.65 -5.79 -11.34
N THR A 65 2.70 -5.02 -11.04
CA THR A 65 3.81 -5.46 -10.21
C THR A 65 4.00 -4.49 -9.04
N ALA A 66 4.38 -5.02 -7.87
CA ALA A 66 4.76 -4.20 -6.74
C ALA A 66 6.00 -4.79 -6.06
N LEU A 67 6.88 -3.89 -5.61
CA LEU A 67 8.09 -4.24 -4.86
C LEU A 67 7.89 -3.89 -3.39
N THR A 68 8.05 -4.87 -2.49
CA THR A 68 8.21 -4.57 -1.06
C THR A 68 9.67 -4.52 -0.66
N ILE A 69 10.04 -3.49 0.10
CA ILE A 69 11.37 -3.29 0.69
C ILE A 69 11.17 -3.27 2.20
N ALA A 70 11.45 -4.37 2.87
CA ALA A 70 11.18 -4.51 4.30
C ALA A 70 11.96 -5.68 4.94
N GLY A 71 11.90 -5.78 6.26
CA GLY A 71 12.36 -6.93 7.01
C GLY A 71 11.46 -8.15 6.80
N ARG A 72 12.03 -9.34 7.02
CA ARG A 72 11.34 -10.62 6.97
C ARG A 72 10.81 -10.99 8.36
N ASP A 73 9.56 -11.43 8.44
CA ASP A 73 8.99 -12.10 9.62
C ASP A 73 8.92 -13.62 9.37
N SER A 74 9.71 -14.40 10.12
CA SER A 74 9.76 -15.87 9.94
C SER A 74 8.43 -16.56 10.23
N SER A 75 7.55 -15.98 11.05
CA SER A 75 6.21 -16.52 11.33
C SER A 75 5.19 -16.23 10.22
N GLY A 76 5.50 -15.30 9.32
CA GLY A 76 4.70 -15.02 8.14
C GLY A 76 3.55 -14.05 8.37
N GLY A 77 3.43 -13.42 9.54
CA GLY A 77 2.32 -12.52 9.89
C GLY A 77 2.56 -11.06 9.55
N ALA A 78 3.83 -10.65 9.41
CA ALA A 78 4.19 -9.27 9.10
C ALA A 78 5.36 -9.20 8.10
N GLY A 79 5.92 -8.02 7.87
CA GLY A 79 7.03 -7.78 6.98
C GLY A 79 6.75 -8.24 5.54
N ILE A 80 7.81 -8.62 4.82
CA ILE A 80 7.67 -9.02 3.40
C ILE A 80 6.70 -10.19 3.20
N GLN A 81 6.51 -11.07 4.18
CA GLN A 81 5.58 -12.19 4.05
C GLN A 81 4.12 -11.73 4.04
N ALA A 82 3.74 -10.81 4.92
CA ALA A 82 2.43 -10.19 4.90
C ALA A 82 2.24 -9.37 3.61
N ASP A 83 3.28 -8.62 3.21
CA ASP A 83 3.26 -7.80 2.01
C ASP A 83 3.02 -8.64 0.75
N ILE A 84 3.80 -9.71 0.55
CA ILE A 84 3.66 -10.60 -0.62
C ILE A 84 2.28 -11.26 -0.66
N LYS A 85 1.79 -11.77 0.47
CA LYS A 85 0.46 -12.37 0.57
C LYS A 85 -0.63 -11.37 0.21
N THR A 86 -0.53 -10.15 0.76
CA THR A 86 -1.47 -9.06 0.50
C THR A 86 -1.47 -8.64 -0.96
N MET A 87 -0.29 -8.41 -1.55
CA MET A 87 -0.15 -8.03 -2.94
C MET A 87 -0.71 -9.10 -3.87
N GLN A 88 -0.42 -10.38 -3.58
CA GLN A 88 -0.93 -11.51 -4.36
C GLN A 88 -2.46 -11.62 -4.26
N ALA A 89 -3.03 -11.48 -3.07
CA ALA A 89 -4.47 -11.49 -2.86
C ALA A 89 -5.17 -10.30 -3.56
N ASN A 90 -4.51 -9.15 -3.65
CA ASN A 90 -4.97 -7.99 -4.41
C ASN A 90 -4.67 -8.07 -5.93
N GLY A 91 -4.26 -9.24 -6.45
CA GLY A 91 -4.08 -9.46 -7.89
C GLY A 91 -2.79 -8.91 -8.49
N VAL A 92 -1.84 -8.44 -7.67
CA VAL A 92 -0.56 -7.85 -8.10
C VAL A 92 0.58 -8.87 -7.97
N TYR A 93 1.51 -8.90 -8.92
CA TYR A 93 2.72 -9.71 -8.81
C TYR A 93 3.68 -9.06 -7.82
N ALA A 94 3.97 -9.76 -6.74
CA ALA A 94 4.78 -9.27 -5.64
C ALA A 94 6.26 -9.63 -5.82
N MET A 95 7.13 -8.63 -5.68
CA MET A 95 8.58 -8.78 -5.61
C MET A 95 9.08 -8.27 -4.27
N SER A 96 10.28 -8.67 -3.84
CA SER A 96 10.81 -8.24 -2.54
C SER A 96 12.31 -7.96 -2.57
N ALA A 97 12.73 -6.92 -1.82
CA ALA A 97 14.10 -6.68 -1.39
C ALA A 97 14.14 -6.69 0.13
N ILE A 98 14.96 -7.57 0.71
CA ILE A 98 14.97 -7.85 2.14
C ILE A 98 15.97 -6.92 2.83
N THR A 99 15.53 -6.20 3.87
CA THR A 99 16.37 -5.32 4.69
C THR A 99 16.95 -6.03 5.92
N ALA A 100 16.21 -6.98 6.49
CA ALA A 100 16.64 -7.78 7.65
C ALA A 100 15.92 -9.13 7.69
N LEU A 101 16.59 -10.13 8.25
CA LEU A 101 16.00 -11.42 8.61
C LEU A 101 15.72 -11.45 10.11
N THR A 102 14.50 -11.82 10.52
CA THR A 102 14.18 -12.00 11.94
C THR A 102 13.96 -13.47 12.28
N ALA A 103 14.40 -13.88 13.44
CA ALA A 103 13.92 -15.08 14.12
C ALA A 103 12.73 -14.64 14.99
N GLN A 104 11.54 -14.76 14.45
CA GLN A 104 10.31 -14.19 15.01
C GLN A 104 9.16 -15.18 14.97
N ASN A 105 8.30 -15.11 15.97
CA ASN A 105 7.02 -15.81 16.04
C ASN A 105 5.95 -14.90 16.65
N THR A 106 4.76 -15.42 16.90
CA THR A 106 3.61 -14.64 17.43
C THR A 106 3.84 -14.10 18.86
N THR A 107 4.85 -14.59 19.57
CA THR A 107 5.18 -14.16 20.95
C THR A 107 6.34 -13.16 21.02
N GLY A 108 7.09 -12.94 19.93
CA GLY A 108 8.17 -11.94 19.89
C GLY A 108 9.30 -12.26 18.92
N VAL A 109 10.30 -11.39 18.93
CA VAL A 109 11.53 -11.45 18.12
C VAL A 109 12.69 -11.90 19.00
N THR A 110 13.38 -12.99 18.62
CA THR A 110 14.52 -13.55 19.35
C THR A 110 15.88 -13.30 18.70
N GLY A 111 15.89 -12.86 17.44
CA GLY A 111 17.11 -12.54 16.72
C GLY A 111 16.83 -11.69 15.49
N ILE A 112 17.77 -10.83 15.13
CA ILE A 112 17.73 -9.98 13.95
C ILE A 112 19.09 -10.04 13.25
N MET A 113 19.07 -10.24 11.94
CA MET A 113 20.26 -10.14 11.08
C MET A 113 19.94 -9.16 9.94
N GLU A 114 20.59 -8.02 9.96
CA GLU A 114 20.49 -7.04 8.89
C GLU A 114 21.25 -7.51 7.64
N VAL A 115 20.77 -7.13 6.47
CA VAL A 115 21.56 -7.27 5.24
C VAL A 115 22.50 -6.07 5.10
N SER A 116 23.63 -6.26 4.41
CA SER A 116 24.51 -5.11 4.14
C SER A 116 23.88 -4.18 3.11
N PRO A 117 24.19 -2.86 3.16
CA PRO A 117 23.73 -1.90 2.16
C PRO A 117 24.07 -2.31 0.72
N GLU A 118 25.26 -2.91 0.51
CA GLU A 118 25.70 -3.39 -0.81
C GLU A 118 24.86 -4.57 -1.30
N PHE A 119 24.43 -5.46 -0.39
CA PHE A 119 23.57 -6.58 -0.80
C PHE A 119 22.13 -6.11 -1.04
N LEU A 120 21.65 -5.12 -0.28
CA LEU A 120 20.37 -4.49 -0.58
C LEU A 120 20.39 -3.79 -1.94
N GLU A 121 21.48 -3.08 -2.28
CA GLU A 121 21.68 -2.49 -3.60
C GLU A 121 21.57 -3.54 -4.71
N GLN A 122 22.26 -4.68 -4.56
CA GLN A 122 22.21 -5.79 -5.52
C GLN A 122 20.80 -6.37 -5.70
N GLN A 123 20.04 -6.52 -4.60
CA GLN A 123 18.64 -6.97 -4.68
C GLN A 123 17.76 -5.98 -5.46
N LEU A 124 17.90 -4.68 -5.17
CA LEU A 124 17.13 -3.62 -5.83
C LEU A 124 17.47 -3.56 -7.32
N ASP A 125 18.75 -3.55 -7.68
CA ASP A 125 19.21 -3.52 -9.06
C ASP A 125 18.72 -4.75 -9.83
N ALA A 126 18.85 -5.95 -9.25
CA ALA A 126 18.43 -7.20 -9.90
C ALA A 126 16.94 -7.21 -10.22
N VAL A 127 16.10 -6.68 -9.32
CA VAL A 127 14.65 -6.64 -9.53
C VAL A 127 14.26 -5.52 -10.49
N ILE A 128 14.71 -4.29 -10.23
CA ILE A 128 14.20 -3.10 -10.93
C ILE A 128 14.62 -3.08 -12.40
N THR A 129 15.82 -3.59 -12.71
CA THR A 129 16.34 -3.60 -14.09
C THR A 129 15.69 -4.67 -14.98
N ASP A 130 15.07 -5.69 -14.39
CA ASP A 130 14.39 -6.79 -15.10
C ASP A 130 12.86 -6.62 -15.06
N ILE A 131 12.29 -6.51 -13.85
CA ILE A 131 10.85 -6.32 -13.65
C ILE A 131 10.64 -4.98 -12.91
N ARG A 132 10.52 -3.89 -13.69
CA ARG A 132 10.24 -2.57 -13.10
C ARG A 132 8.90 -2.60 -12.34
N PRO A 133 8.89 -2.23 -11.04
CA PRO A 133 7.65 -2.19 -10.27
C PRO A 133 6.74 -1.01 -10.69
N ASP A 134 5.42 -1.25 -10.73
CA ASP A 134 4.40 -0.21 -10.89
C ASP A 134 4.14 0.55 -9.57
N ALA A 135 4.46 -0.05 -8.43
CA ALA A 135 4.45 0.60 -7.10
C ALA A 135 5.49 0.00 -6.17
N VAL A 136 5.88 0.77 -5.16
CA VAL A 136 6.84 0.35 -4.13
C VAL A 136 6.22 0.53 -2.74
N LYS A 137 6.29 -0.51 -1.90
CA LYS A 137 5.98 -0.39 -0.47
C LYS A 137 7.27 -0.51 0.33
N ILE A 138 7.49 0.42 1.24
CA ILE A 138 8.62 0.39 2.17
C ILE A 138 8.07 0.20 3.57
N GLY A 139 8.55 -0.85 4.25
CA GLY A 139 8.19 -1.16 5.62
C GLY A 139 9.35 -0.89 6.58
N MET A 140 9.61 -1.84 7.49
CA MET A 140 10.68 -1.72 8.47
C MET A 140 12.06 -1.62 7.81
N VAL A 141 12.76 -0.51 8.07
CA VAL A 141 14.17 -0.29 7.74
C VAL A 141 14.86 0.24 8.99
N SER A 142 15.85 -0.48 9.50
CA SER A 142 16.42 -0.28 10.84
C SER A 142 17.59 0.69 10.91
N SER A 143 18.38 0.81 9.82
CA SER A 143 19.63 1.58 9.83
C SER A 143 19.63 2.73 8.82
N GLU A 144 20.43 3.73 9.15
CA GLU A 144 20.64 4.93 8.33
C GLU A 144 21.19 4.58 6.95
N GLU A 145 22.13 3.64 6.88
CA GLU A 145 22.78 3.23 5.64
C GLU A 145 21.81 2.56 4.68
N LEU A 146 20.91 1.71 5.18
CA LEU A 146 19.88 1.07 4.37
C LEU A 146 18.85 2.10 3.85
N ILE A 147 18.45 3.09 4.66
CA ILE A 147 17.55 4.16 4.25
C ILE A 147 18.20 5.00 3.13
N LYS A 148 19.47 5.36 3.27
CA LYS A 148 20.24 6.08 2.25
C LYS A 148 20.31 5.28 0.95
N MET A 149 20.57 3.98 1.03
CA MET A 149 20.63 3.11 -0.14
C MET A 149 19.27 3.03 -0.86
N ILE A 150 18.18 2.82 -0.12
CA ILE A 150 16.82 2.82 -0.68
C ILE A 150 16.55 4.15 -1.37
N SER A 151 16.76 5.27 -0.68
CA SER A 151 16.51 6.62 -1.22
C SER A 151 17.33 6.90 -2.48
N LYS A 152 18.58 6.45 -2.52
CA LYS A 152 19.45 6.53 -3.71
C LYS A 152 18.82 5.77 -4.88
N LYS A 153 18.40 4.52 -4.68
CA LYS A 153 17.85 3.68 -5.75
C LYS A 153 16.46 4.12 -6.23
N LEU A 154 15.61 4.60 -5.33
CA LEU A 154 14.33 5.20 -5.73
C LEU A 154 14.52 6.39 -6.68
N LYS A 155 15.51 7.26 -6.41
CA LYS A 155 15.87 8.40 -7.28
C LYS A 155 16.50 7.95 -8.58
N GLU A 156 17.47 7.05 -8.52
CA GLU A 156 18.23 6.56 -9.67
C GLU A 156 17.30 5.95 -10.73
N TYR A 157 16.33 5.16 -10.29
CA TYR A 157 15.37 4.49 -11.17
C TYR A 157 14.07 5.26 -11.40
N HIS A 158 13.93 6.47 -10.84
CA HIS A 158 12.70 7.27 -10.94
C HIS A 158 11.44 6.44 -10.63
N LEU A 159 11.42 5.79 -9.46
CA LEU A 159 10.27 4.98 -9.05
C LEU A 159 9.14 5.87 -8.52
N GLU A 160 7.92 5.46 -8.80
CA GLU A 160 6.69 6.17 -8.46
C GLU A 160 5.79 5.30 -7.59
N ASN A 161 4.65 5.85 -7.15
CA ASN A 161 3.68 5.13 -6.32
C ASN A 161 4.32 4.52 -5.05
N ILE A 162 5.08 5.35 -4.33
CA ILE A 162 5.85 4.93 -3.16
C ILE A 162 4.99 5.07 -1.91
N VAL A 163 4.71 3.94 -1.24
CA VAL A 163 4.01 3.88 0.05
C VAL A 163 5.01 3.57 1.15
N VAL A 164 5.17 4.47 2.11
CA VAL A 164 6.09 4.28 3.25
C VAL A 164 5.28 4.07 4.53
N ASP A 165 5.41 2.89 5.13
CA ASP A 165 4.93 2.62 6.49
C ASP A 165 6.10 2.89 7.45
N PRO A 166 6.09 4.02 8.20
CA PRO A 166 7.24 4.48 8.97
C PRO A 166 7.37 3.72 10.30
N VAL A 167 7.59 2.41 10.21
CA VAL A 167 7.61 1.50 11.36
C VAL A 167 8.76 1.86 12.30
N MET A 168 8.46 2.40 13.48
CA MET A 168 9.45 2.81 14.48
C MET A 168 9.51 1.86 15.67
N VAL A 169 8.39 1.23 16.02
CA VAL A 169 8.25 0.36 17.19
C VAL A 169 7.50 -0.91 16.77
N ALA A 170 7.99 -2.06 17.21
CA ALA A 170 7.28 -3.33 17.01
C ALA A 170 5.98 -3.38 17.84
N THR A 171 5.04 -4.21 17.45
CA THR A 171 3.82 -4.49 18.23
C THR A 171 4.14 -4.99 19.66
N SER A 172 5.31 -5.62 19.85
CA SER A 172 5.85 -6.03 21.16
C SER A 172 6.40 -4.88 22.00
N GLY A 173 6.43 -3.63 21.51
CA GLY A 173 7.01 -2.46 22.16
C GLY A 173 8.52 -2.29 21.97
N SER A 174 9.18 -3.18 21.23
CA SER A 174 10.62 -3.07 20.94
C SER A 174 10.88 -1.98 19.89
N ARG A 175 11.84 -1.09 20.17
CA ARG A 175 12.30 -0.08 19.22
C ARG A 175 12.99 -0.77 18.04
N LEU A 176 12.57 -0.45 16.81
CA LEU A 176 13.05 -1.08 15.58
C LEU A 176 13.98 -0.21 14.75
N ILE A 177 14.14 1.06 15.10
CA ILE A 177 14.91 2.06 14.37
C ILE A 177 15.76 2.89 15.34
N SER A 178 16.99 3.25 14.92
CA SER A 178 17.86 4.16 15.68
C SER A 178 17.43 5.63 15.52
N GLU A 179 17.90 6.52 16.40
CA GLU A 179 17.61 7.97 16.30
C GLU A 179 18.16 8.57 15.01
N THR A 180 19.40 8.24 14.65
CA THR A 180 20.04 8.69 13.43
C THR A 180 19.30 8.21 12.16
N ALA A 181 18.74 7.00 12.23
CA ALA A 181 17.94 6.46 11.14
C ALA A 181 16.56 7.16 11.02
N ILE A 182 15.96 7.63 12.12
CA ILE A 182 14.74 8.46 12.10
C ILE A 182 15.01 9.77 11.36
N ASP A 183 16.11 10.45 11.64
CA ASP A 183 16.47 11.71 10.96
C ASP A 183 16.71 11.48 9.47
N THR A 184 17.35 10.39 9.11
CA THR A 184 17.57 10.02 7.71
C THR A 184 16.26 9.64 7.01
N LEU A 185 15.36 8.93 7.69
CA LEU A 185 14.01 8.65 7.23
C LEU A 185 13.27 9.95 6.90
N LYS A 186 13.21 10.88 7.88
CA LYS A 186 12.57 12.19 7.76
C LYS A 186 13.10 13.03 6.60
N THR A 187 14.43 13.04 6.40
CA THR A 187 15.08 13.96 5.45
C THR A 187 15.28 13.39 4.06
N GLN A 188 15.38 12.07 3.90
CA GLN A 188 15.73 11.47 2.62
C GLN A 188 14.64 10.58 2.01
N LEU A 189 13.87 9.85 2.83
CA LEU A 189 12.91 8.87 2.34
C LEU A 189 11.48 9.42 2.30
N LEU A 190 11.00 10.03 3.38
CA LEU A 190 9.61 10.54 3.44
C LEU A 190 9.30 11.56 2.34
N PRO A 191 10.21 12.48 1.95
CA PRO A 191 9.95 13.40 0.84
C PRO A 191 9.80 12.76 -0.54
N MET A 192 10.07 11.46 -0.66
CA MET A 192 9.90 10.70 -1.91
C MET A 192 8.60 9.91 -1.95
N ALA A 193 7.89 9.83 -0.82
CA ALA A 193 6.67 9.05 -0.72
C ALA A 193 5.50 9.70 -1.46
N THR A 194 4.69 8.88 -2.12
CA THR A 194 3.35 9.28 -2.56
C THR A 194 2.44 9.43 -1.34
N VAL A 195 2.55 8.48 -0.41
CA VAL A 195 1.83 8.50 0.86
C VAL A 195 2.64 7.82 1.95
N ILE A 196 2.58 8.38 3.15
CA ILE A 196 3.08 7.74 4.37
C ILE A 196 1.90 7.31 5.25
N THR A 197 2.06 6.21 5.98
CA THR A 197 0.97 5.59 6.75
C THR A 197 1.30 5.48 8.25
N PRO A 198 1.59 6.60 8.96
CA PRO A 198 1.91 6.55 10.37
C PRO A 198 0.70 6.17 11.23
N ASN A 199 0.91 5.37 12.29
CA ASN A 199 -0.04 5.29 13.40
C ASN A 199 0.09 6.52 14.30
N ILE A 200 -0.80 6.67 15.32
CA ILE A 200 -0.80 7.86 16.19
C ILE A 200 0.57 8.08 16.86
N PRO A 201 1.21 7.09 17.54
CA PRO A 201 2.54 7.29 18.12
C PRO A 201 3.63 7.67 17.09
N GLU A 202 3.57 7.13 15.88
CA GLU A 202 4.49 7.49 14.79
C GLU A 202 4.21 8.91 14.28
N ALA A 203 2.93 9.29 14.16
CA ALA A 203 2.54 10.63 13.77
C ALA A 203 2.96 11.68 14.81
N GLU A 204 2.88 11.39 16.12
CA GLU A 204 3.39 12.25 17.19
C GLU A 204 4.89 12.51 17.06
N VAL A 205 5.67 11.46 16.76
CA VAL A 205 7.14 11.57 16.53
C VAL A 205 7.43 12.38 15.26
N LEU A 206 6.68 12.17 14.19
CA LEU A 206 6.89 12.88 12.92
C LEU A 206 6.45 14.34 12.99
N ALA A 207 5.33 14.62 13.65
CA ALA A 207 4.79 15.97 13.81
C ALA A 207 5.42 16.74 14.98
N GLU A 208 6.16 16.07 15.87
CA GLU A 208 6.69 16.63 17.10
C GLU A 208 5.60 17.33 17.95
N MET A 209 4.47 16.63 18.13
CA MET A 209 3.34 17.07 18.94
C MET A 209 2.56 15.86 19.48
N GLU A 210 1.82 16.07 20.57
CA GLU A 210 0.91 15.07 21.11
C GLU A 210 -0.43 15.08 20.34
N ILE A 211 -1.05 13.90 20.18
CA ILE A 211 -2.34 13.71 19.51
C ILE A 211 -3.33 13.14 20.54
N ARG A 212 -4.28 13.97 20.97
CA ARG A 212 -5.30 13.60 21.98
C ARG A 212 -6.73 13.67 21.44
N SER A 213 -6.94 14.23 20.25
CA SER A 213 -8.22 14.43 19.62
C SER A 213 -8.15 14.22 18.10
N GLU A 214 -9.31 14.17 17.43
CA GLU A 214 -9.39 14.17 15.98
C GLU A 214 -8.85 15.48 15.37
N ASP A 215 -9.04 16.60 16.03
CA ASP A 215 -8.48 17.89 15.60
C ASP A 215 -6.94 17.89 15.67
N ASP A 216 -6.36 17.33 16.73
CA ASP A 216 -4.90 17.16 16.82
C ASP A 216 -4.38 16.23 15.72
N MET A 217 -5.15 15.19 15.36
CA MET A 217 -4.82 14.27 14.28
C MET A 217 -4.75 14.96 12.93
N VAL A 218 -5.71 15.88 12.66
CA VAL A 218 -5.72 16.73 11.47
C VAL A 218 -4.52 17.67 11.47
N GLU A 219 -4.24 18.34 12.59
CA GLU A 219 -3.10 19.25 12.71
C GLU A 219 -1.76 18.54 12.53
N ALA A 220 -1.60 17.36 13.12
CA ALA A 220 -0.41 16.53 12.95
C ALA A 220 -0.21 16.10 11.50
N ALA A 221 -1.27 15.60 10.84
CA ALA A 221 -1.21 15.18 9.44
C ALA A 221 -0.86 16.34 8.51
N LYS A 222 -1.44 17.53 8.74
CA LYS A 222 -1.11 18.76 8.02
C LYS A 222 0.35 19.14 8.20
N LYS A 223 0.83 19.18 9.45
CA LYS A 223 2.24 19.52 9.77
C LYS A 223 3.23 18.56 9.11
N ILE A 224 2.93 17.26 9.13
CA ILE A 224 3.73 16.22 8.47
C ILE A 224 3.74 16.44 6.94
N HIS A 225 2.58 16.71 6.34
CA HIS A 225 2.46 17.02 4.91
C HIS A 225 3.30 18.25 4.52
N GLU A 226 3.21 19.33 5.28
CA GLU A 226 3.98 20.57 5.05
C GLU A 226 5.49 20.33 5.15
N MET A 227 5.94 19.45 6.07
CA MET A 227 7.36 19.14 6.26
C MET A 227 7.93 18.22 5.17
N TYR A 228 7.16 17.23 4.71
CA TYR A 228 7.69 16.18 3.83
C TYR A 228 7.11 16.21 2.42
N HIS A 229 6.11 17.04 2.15
CA HIS A 229 5.48 17.21 0.83
C HIS A 229 4.89 15.92 0.23
N CYS A 230 4.37 15.04 1.09
CA CYS A 230 3.72 13.79 0.70
C CYS A 230 2.32 13.70 1.32
N ALA A 231 1.43 12.88 0.76
CA ALA A 231 0.16 12.59 1.41
C ALA A 231 0.38 11.82 2.73
N VAL A 232 -0.49 12.04 3.71
CA VAL A 232 -0.38 11.43 5.05
C VAL A 232 -1.66 10.70 5.39
N LEU A 233 -1.59 9.39 5.50
CA LEU A 233 -2.66 8.57 6.06
C LEU A 233 -2.36 8.29 7.54
N CYS A 234 -2.88 9.14 8.42
CA CYS A 234 -2.77 8.94 9.86
C CYS A 234 -3.76 7.85 10.31
N LYS A 235 -3.21 6.70 10.77
CA LYS A 235 -4.01 5.54 11.17
C LYS A 235 -4.58 5.75 12.57
N GLY A 236 -5.91 5.66 12.71
CA GLY A 236 -6.60 5.66 13.98
C GLY A 236 -6.50 4.32 14.73
N GLY A 237 -7.38 4.10 15.70
CA GLY A 237 -7.52 2.81 16.40
C GLY A 237 -6.72 2.65 17.68
N HIS A 238 -5.85 3.59 18.07
CA HIS A 238 -5.07 3.58 19.31
C HIS A 238 -5.72 4.40 20.43
N SER A 239 -7.01 4.19 20.71
CA SER A 239 -7.73 4.80 21.83
C SER A 239 -8.48 6.12 21.64
N LEU A 240 -8.38 6.80 20.50
CA LEU A 240 -9.10 8.07 20.28
C LEU A 240 -10.51 7.88 19.71
N ASN A 241 -10.69 6.92 18.84
CA ASN A 241 -11.98 6.59 18.20
C ASN A 241 -11.95 5.15 17.67
N ASP A 242 -13.02 4.70 17.01
CA ASP A 242 -13.05 3.44 16.24
C ASP A 242 -11.89 3.41 15.23
N ALA A 243 -11.82 2.45 14.34
CA ALA A 243 -10.76 2.30 13.34
C ALA A 243 -10.84 3.37 12.22
N ASN A 244 -11.00 4.64 12.58
CA ASN A 244 -11.08 5.76 11.62
C ASN A 244 -9.68 6.23 11.27
N ASP A 245 -9.38 6.30 9.98
CA ASP A 245 -8.11 6.81 9.46
C ASP A 245 -8.35 8.14 8.74
N LEU A 246 -7.37 9.03 8.84
CA LEU A 246 -7.40 10.37 8.26
C LEU A 246 -6.37 10.47 7.13
N LEU A 247 -6.83 10.74 5.91
CA LEU A 247 -5.96 11.18 4.82
C LEU A 247 -5.90 12.71 4.79
N TYR A 248 -4.70 13.25 4.76
CA TYR A 248 -4.43 14.65 4.44
C TYR A 248 -3.59 14.73 3.17
N GLN A 249 -4.13 15.40 2.14
CA GLN A 249 -3.46 15.59 0.87
C GLN A 249 -3.85 16.95 0.27
N ASP A 250 -2.87 17.74 -0.20
CA ASP A 250 -3.09 18.99 -0.95
C ASP A 250 -4.03 20.01 -0.29
N GLY A 251 -4.05 20.03 1.04
CA GLY A 251 -4.90 20.93 1.82
C GLY A 251 -6.29 20.36 2.14
N GLU A 252 -6.62 19.20 1.65
CA GLU A 252 -7.88 18.52 1.88
C GLU A 252 -7.76 17.38 2.89
N THR A 253 -8.85 17.11 3.58
CA THR A 253 -8.96 16.10 4.63
C THR A 253 -10.05 15.11 4.29
N THR A 254 -9.72 13.83 4.19
CA THR A 254 -10.69 12.75 3.95
C THR A 254 -10.66 11.74 5.09
N TRP A 255 -11.81 11.48 5.73
CA TRP A 255 -11.95 10.48 6.76
C TRP A 255 -12.43 9.14 6.19
N PHE A 256 -11.70 8.09 6.52
CA PHE A 256 -12.09 6.71 6.22
C PHE A 256 -12.60 6.05 7.50
N HIS A 257 -13.90 6.01 7.65
CA HIS A 257 -14.53 5.40 8.81
C HIS A 257 -14.40 3.88 8.76
N GLY A 258 -14.06 3.27 9.88
CA GLY A 258 -13.92 1.83 10.02
C GLY A 258 -14.48 1.37 11.37
N LYS A 259 -15.16 0.23 11.36
CA LYS A 259 -15.60 -0.40 12.60
C LYS A 259 -14.48 -1.25 13.17
N ARG A 260 -14.23 -1.12 14.48
CA ARG A 260 -13.24 -1.95 15.15
C ARG A 260 -13.71 -3.41 15.18
N ILE A 261 -12.92 -4.29 14.60
CA ILE A 261 -13.14 -5.73 14.62
C ILE A 261 -12.46 -6.28 15.87
N ASN A 262 -13.22 -6.99 16.70
CA ASN A 262 -12.69 -7.59 17.93
C ASN A 262 -11.95 -8.90 17.61
N ASN A 263 -10.76 -8.79 17.08
CA ASN A 263 -9.86 -9.89 16.79
C ASN A 263 -8.55 -9.69 17.56
N PRO A 264 -8.09 -10.62 18.41
CA PRO A 264 -6.81 -10.53 19.10
C PRO A 264 -5.60 -10.69 18.16
N ASN A 265 -5.83 -11.26 16.99
CA ASN A 265 -4.80 -11.57 15.99
C ASN A 265 -4.64 -10.41 15.01
N THR A 266 -3.90 -9.38 15.42
CA THR A 266 -3.71 -8.13 14.68
C THR A 266 -2.27 -7.93 14.19
N HIS A 267 -1.44 -8.99 14.29
CA HIS A 267 -0.05 -8.92 13.87
C HIS A 267 0.05 -8.69 12.35
N GLY A 268 0.74 -7.62 11.96
CA GLY A 268 0.96 -7.24 10.58
C GLY A 268 -0.14 -6.38 9.93
N THR A 269 -1.11 -5.84 10.70
CA THR A 269 -2.17 -4.96 10.15
C THR A 269 -1.59 -3.74 9.40
N GLY A 270 -0.55 -3.08 9.92
CA GLY A 270 0.13 -1.95 9.25
C GLY A 270 0.75 -2.37 7.91
N CYS A 271 1.51 -3.48 7.91
CA CYS A 271 2.10 -4.03 6.70
C CYS A 271 1.03 -4.38 5.66
N THR A 272 -0.06 -5.01 6.09
CA THR A 272 -1.18 -5.38 5.21
C THR A 272 -1.86 -4.16 4.60
N LEU A 273 -2.20 -3.15 5.40
CA LEU A 273 -2.82 -1.92 4.91
C LEU A 273 -1.94 -1.21 3.88
N SER A 274 -0.68 -0.95 4.20
CA SER A 274 0.25 -0.25 3.32
C SER A 274 0.54 -1.02 2.02
N SER A 275 0.60 -2.36 2.07
CA SER A 275 0.78 -3.21 0.88
C SER A 275 -0.47 -3.29 0.02
N ALA A 276 -1.66 -3.28 0.61
CA ALA A 276 -2.92 -3.20 -0.14
C ALA A 276 -3.06 -1.84 -0.85
N ILE A 277 -2.68 -0.73 -0.19
CA ILE A 277 -2.62 0.60 -0.81
C ILE A 277 -1.65 0.58 -2.02
N ALA A 278 -0.41 0.08 -1.83
CA ALA A 278 0.57 -0.03 -2.91
C ALA A 278 0.05 -0.88 -4.08
N SER A 279 -0.65 -1.97 -3.79
CA SER A 279 -1.27 -2.83 -4.80
C SER A 279 -2.32 -2.11 -5.62
N ASN A 280 -3.15 -1.27 -4.98
CA ASN A 280 -4.19 -0.52 -5.68
C ASN A 280 -3.61 0.65 -6.48
N LEU A 281 -2.60 1.35 -5.96
CA LEU A 281 -1.83 2.34 -6.73
C LEU A 281 -1.16 1.71 -7.96
N ALA A 282 -0.56 0.52 -7.83
CA ALA A 282 0.02 -0.21 -8.97
C ALA A 282 -1.00 -0.49 -10.07
N LYS A 283 -2.27 -0.73 -9.70
CA LYS A 283 -3.39 -0.92 -10.64
C LYS A 283 -3.90 0.38 -11.26
N GLY A 284 -3.42 1.55 -10.80
CA GLY A 284 -3.78 2.86 -11.33
C GLY A 284 -4.99 3.51 -10.66
N TYR A 285 -5.46 2.99 -9.53
CA TYR A 285 -6.49 3.68 -8.75
C TYR A 285 -5.95 4.97 -8.11
N SER A 286 -6.84 5.93 -7.87
CA SER A 286 -6.52 7.13 -7.08
C SER A 286 -6.08 6.74 -5.66
N LEU A 287 -5.41 7.65 -4.95
CA LEU A 287 -4.97 7.38 -3.59
C LEU A 287 -6.16 7.11 -2.66
N GLU A 288 -7.24 7.91 -2.74
CA GLU A 288 -8.45 7.71 -1.94
C GLU A 288 -9.09 6.35 -2.18
N GLU A 289 -9.28 5.97 -3.44
CA GLU A 289 -9.84 4.67 -3.80
C GLU A 289 -8.91 3.52 -3.38
N SER A 290 -7.59 3.71 -3.49
CA SER A 290 -6.60 2.74 -3.02
C SER A 290 -6.67 2.52 -1.51
N ILE A 291 -6.89 3.57 -0.73
CA ILE A 291 -7.07 3.48 0.73
C ILE A 291 -8.41 2.82 1.06
N HIS A 292 -9.49 3.20 0.38
CA HIS A 292 -10.82 2.61 0.60
C HIS A 292 -10.77 1.09 0.41
N ARG A 293 -10.26 0.62 -0.72
CA ARG A 293 -10.09 -0.81 -1.04
C ARG A 293 -9.17 -1.54 -0.06
N ALA A 294 -8.10 -0.89 0.38
CA ALA A 294 -7.19 -1.46 1.36
C ALA A 294 -7.86 -1.64 2.73
N LYS A 295 -8.74 -0.71 3.14
CA LYS A 295 -9.52 -0.84 4.38
C LYS A 295 -10.58 -1.95 4.29
N GLU A 296 -11.23 -2.11 3.18
CA GLU A 296 -12.15 -3.23 2.94
C GLU A 296 -11.41 -4.57 3.03
N TYR A 297 -10.28 -4.68 2.34
CA TYR A 297 -9.46 -5.90 2.35
C TYR A 297 -8.97 -6.27 3.75
N ILE A 298 -8.40 -5.31 4.51
CA ILE A 298 -7.92 -5.60 5.86
C ILE A 298 -9.06 -5.96 6.83
N SER A 299 -10.24 -5.37 6.66
CA SER A 299 -11.42 -5.69 7.45
C SER A 299 -11.83 -7.14 7.20
N GLY A 300 -11.94 -7.59 5.96
CA GLY A 300 -12.22 -8.98 5.61
C GLY A 300 -11.17 -9.96 6.17
N ALA A 301 -9.89 -9.62 6.06
CA ALA A 301 -8.80 -10.44 6.60
C ALA A 301 -8.86 -10.58 8.14
N LEU A 302 -9.33 -9.54 8.84
CA LEU A 302 -9.56 -9.58 10.30
C LEU A 302 -10.84 -10.34 10.67
N GLU A 303 -11.92 -10.17 9.90
CA GLU A 303 -13.20 -10.85 10.12
C GLU A 303 -13.13 -12.36 9.92
N ALA A 304 -12.16 -12.84 9.13
CA ALA A 304 -11.91 -14.27 8.94
C ALA A 304 -11.45 -15.00 10.21
N MET A 305 -11.08 -14.27 11.28
CA MET A 305 -10.76 -14.81 12.62
C MET A 305 -9.74 -15.96 12.62
N LEU A 306 -8.71 -15.89 11.76
CA LEU A 306 -7.64 -16.87 11.76
C LEU A 306 -6.94 -16.89 13.13
N ASP A 307 -6.81 -18.07 13.73
CA ASP A 307 -6.22 -18.24 15.06
C ASP A 307 -5.00 -19.18 14.98
N LEU A 308 -3.82 -18.59 14.86
CA LEU A 308 -2.55 -19.32 14.77
C LEU A 308 -1.53 -18.76 15.76
N GLY A 309 -0.88 -19.65 16.48
CA GLY A 309 0.20 -19.31 17.40
C GLY A 309 -0.25 -19.18 18.85
N LYS A 310 0.60 -18.62 19.70
CA LYS A 310 0.36 -18.48 21.16
C LYS A 310 0.28 -17.01 21.61
N GLY A 311 0.59 -16.09 20.75
CA GLY A 311 0.55 -14.64 20.98
C GLY A 311 -0.40 -13.96 20.00
N SER A 312 -0.14 -12.69 19.66
CA SER A 312 -0.89 -12.00 18.62
C SER A 312 -0.61 -12.67 17.27
N GLY A 313 -1.56 -13.41 16.73
CA GLY A 313 -1.45 -14.19 15.51
C GLY A 313 -1.61 -13.34 14.24
N PRO A 314 -1.33 -13.95 13.06
CA PRO A 314 -1.53 -13.30 11.77
C PRO A 314 -3.01 -13.22 11.40
N MET A 315 -3.34 -12.29 10.50
CA MET A 315 -4.62 -12.26 9.80
C MET A 315 -4.67 -13.31 8.66
N ASP A 316 -5.87 -13.64 8.21
CA ASP A 316 -6.05 -14.45 7.00
C ASP A 316 -5.96 -13.58 5.73
N HIS A 317 -4.76 -13.44 5.19
CA HIS A 317 -4.54 -12.69 3.95
C HIS A 317 -5.20 -13.32 2.72
N GLY A 318 -5.60 -14.59 2.82
CA GLY A 318 -6.20 -15.36 1.72
C GLY A 318 -7.71 -15.57 1.85
N PHE A 319 -8.40 -14.84 2.71
CA PHE A 319 -9.81 -15.05 3.08
C PHE A 319 -10.78 -15.09 1.88
N GLU A 320 -10.49 -14.37 0.79
CA GLU A 320 -11.27 -14.40 -0.46
C GLU A 320 -10.69 -15.32 -1.54
N MET A 321 -9.51 -15.90 -1.32
CA MET A 321 -8.87 -16.77 -2.31
C MET A 321 -9.59 -18.11 -2.39
N ARG A 322 -10.58 -18.18 -3.27
CA ARG A 322 -11.33 -19.41 -3.57
C ARG A 322 -10.92 -19.95 -4.91
N GLY A 323 -10.55 -21.20 -4.96
CA GLY A 323 -10.15 -21.85 -6.19
C GLY A 323 -10.10 -23.36 -6.06
N LYS A 324 -9.77 -24.06 -7.15
CA LYS A 324 -9.68 -25.52 -7.21
C LYS A 324 -8.77 -26.12 -6.12
N PHE A 325 -7.81 -25.35 -5.63
CA PHE A 325 -6.80 -25.80 -4.65
C PHE A 325 -7.02 -25.20 -3.25
N SER A 326 -8.03 -24.36 -3.04
CA SER A 326 -8.45 -23.91 -1.71
C SER A 326 -9.50 -24.89 -1.17
N ILE A 327 -9.37 -25.24 0.09
CA ILE A 327 -10.27 -26.19 0.79
C ILE A 327 -11.56 -25.45 1.18
#